data_245cb25b60658e2672c97c12a5b3a5a0
#
_entry.id   245cb25b60658e2672c97c12a5b3a5a0
#
_cell.length_a   1.000
_cell.length_b   1.000
_cell.length_c   1.000
_cell.angle_alpha   90.00
_cell.angle_beta   90.00
_cell.angle_gamma   90.00
#
_symmetry.space_group_name_H-M   'P 1'
#
loop_
_entity.id
_entity.type
_entity.pdbx_description
1 polymer ?
#
loop_
_entity_poly.entity_id
_entity_poly.type
_entity_poly.pdbx_seq_one_letter_code
_entity_poly.pdbx_strand_id
1 'polypeptide(L)'
;TGLSKGALHTHHSLYMGMLNQTVAERIVPNDVYMLTGQMFHIPVALAMNYIAHGCPCVLMNFDAKIALELIQKEKVSAFLGITTMLNWMMAVEGFENYDISSLRNIQYGGGPMPETVVKAALKAFPCTIIQGYGQTEGMTMTFLSQEDHQYAINGERAERLNACGREGFVTRIRVVDT
;
A
#
# COMPACT_ATOMS: atom_id res chain seq x y z
N THR A 1 -4.50 -23.07 3.12
CA THR A 1 -5.37 -24.21 3.39
C THR A 1 -4.80 -25.46 2.71
N GLY A 2 -4.53 -26.52 3.49
CA GLY A 2 -3.94 -27.76 3.03
C GLY A 2 -2.39 -27.73 3.02
N LEU A 3 -1.77 -28.55 2.16
CA LEU A 3 -0.32 -28.61 2.03
C LEU A 3 0.25 -27.33 1.46
N SER A 4 1.38 -26.89 1.99
CA SER A 4 2.10 -25.72 1.49
C SER A 4 2.48 -25.90 0.00
N LYS A 5 2.31 -24.85 -0.78
CA LYS A 5 2.66 -24.82 -2.21
C LYS A 5 3.73 -23.75 -2.44
N GLY A 6 4.71 -24.07 -3.27
CA GLY A 6 5.75 -23.11 -3.66
C GLY A 6 5.38 -22.43 -4.97
N ALA A 7 5.46 -21.09 -4.99
CA ALA A 7 5.43 -20.33 -6.22
C ALA A 7 6.86 -20.19 -6.76
N LEU A 8 7.09 -20.57 -8.01
CA LEU A 8 8.40 -20.45 -8.64
C LEU A 8 8.56 -19.05 -9.24
N HIS A 9 9.54 -18.32 -8.74
CA HIS A 9 9.94 -17.03 -9.28
C HIS A 9 11.35 -17.05 -9.88
N THR A 10 11.53 -16.27 -10.91
CA THR A 10 12.87 -15.93 -11.42
C THR A 10 13.26 -14.54 -10.90
N HIS A 11 14.55 -14.21 -10.91
CA HIS A 11 14.98 -12.83 -10.63
C HIS A 11 14.30 -11.82 -11.56
N HIS A 12 14.07 -12.20 -12.82
CA HIS A 12 13.38 -11.35 -13.79
C HIS A 12 11.91 -11.07 -13.35
N SER A 13 11.15 -12.10 -12.96
CA SER A 13 9.76 -11.92 -12.54
C SER A 13 9.65 -11.06 -11.28
N LEU A 14 10.55 -11.23 -10.31
CA LEU A 14 10.62 -10.40 -9.12
C LEU A 14 10.98 -8.95 -9.47
N TYR A 15 11.95 -8.74 -10.36
CA TYR A 15 12.32 -7.41 -10.81
C TYR A 15 11.18 -6.70 -11.54
N MET A 16 10.40 -7.40 -12.36
CA MET A 16 9.21 -6.84 -13.01
C MET A 16 8.13 -6.45 -11.98
N GLY A 17 7.93 -7.27 -10.95
CA GLY A 17 7.04 -6.95 -9.84
C GLY A 17 7.49 -5.67 -9.09
N MET A 18 8.79 -5.55 -8.83
CA MET A 18 9.37 -4.33 -8.25
C MET A 18 9.14 -3.11 -9.14
N LEU A 19 9.32 -3.24 -10.46
CA LEU A 19 9.11 -2.14 -11.40
C LEU A 19 7.64 -1.67 -11.40
N ASN A 20 6.67 -2.59 -11.38
CA ASN A 20 5.26 -2.24 -11.23
C ASN A 20 5.03 -1.39 -9.98
N GLN A 21 5.57 -1.83 -8.85
CA GLN A 21 5.41 -1.15 -7.57
C GLN A 21 6.07 0.23 -7.58
N THR A 22 7.29 0.30 -8.10
CA THR A 22 8.06 1.55 -8.23
C THR A 22 7.28 2.61 -9.00
N VAL A 23 6.71 2.22 -10.13
CA VAL A 23 5.95 3.14 -11.00
C VAL A 23 4.63 3.54 -10.33
N ALA A 24 3.90 2.57 -9.77
CA ALA A 24 2.59 2.82 -9.15
C ALA A 24 2.69 3.72 -7.93
N GLU A 25 3.65 3.49 -7.05
CA GLU A 25 3.86 4.29 -5.82
C GLU A 25 4.74 5.52 -6.05
N ARG A 26 5.34 5.64 -7.24
CA ARG A 26 6.29 6.74 -7.55
C ARG A 26 7.41 6.82 -6.51
N ILE A 27 8.03 5.66 -6.22
CA ILE A 27 9.10 5.56 -5.22
C ILE A 27 10.28 6.44 -5.62
N VAL A 28 10.77 7.25 -4.69
CA VAL A 28 11.92 8.13 -4.88
C VAL A 28 12.98 7.89 -3.79
N PRO A 29 14.28 8.17 -4.05
CA PRO A 29 15.36 7.87 -3.09
C PRO A 29 15.24 8.55 -1.72
N ASN A 30 14.45 9.62 -1.62
CA ASN A 30 14.24 10.35 -0.37
C ASN A 30 13.05 9.82 0.46
N ASP A 31 12.40 8.74 0.02
CA ASP A 31 11.35 8.11 0.79
C ASP A 31 11.91 7.43 2.04
N VAL A 32 11.08 7.39 3.08
CA VAL A 32 11.29 6.59 4.29
C VAL A 32 10.12 5.64 4.40
N TYR A 33 10.38 4.35 4.26
CA TYR A 33 9.34 3.33 4.32
C TYR A 33 9.18 2.77 5.73
N MET A 34 7.95 2.76 6.27
CA MET A 34 7.65 2.10 7.54
C MET A 34 7.06 0.72 7.28
N LEU A 35 7.74 -0.31 7.77
CA LEU A 35 7.29 -1.70 7.73
C LEU A 35 6.35 -1.95 8.92
N THR A 36 5.05 -1.88 8.67
CA THR A 36 3.99 -1.99 9.67
C THR A 36 3.54 -3.42 9.95
N GLY A 37 3.93 -4.35 9.09
CA GLY A 37 3.52 -5.75 9.19
C GLY A 37 4.65 -6.67 9.66
N GLN A 38 4.34 -7.95 9.65
CA GLN A 38 5.31 -8.98 10.00
C GLN A 38 6.43 -9.08 8.94
N MET A 39 7.62 -9.53 9.35
CA MET A 39 8.81 -9.65 8.51
C MET A 39 8.72 -10.82 7.51
N PHE A 40 7.56 -11.01 6.90
CA PHE A 40 7.33 -11.97 5.83
C PHE A 40 6.16 -11.51 4.93
N HIS A 41 5.96 -12.18 3.79
CA HIS A 41 4.88 -11.92 2.84
C HIS A 41 4.90 -10.48 2.27
N ILE A 42 3.74 -9.86 2.06
CA ILE A 42 3.59 -8.53 1.44
C ILE A 42 4.44 -7.43 2.11
N PRO A 43 4.46 -7.28 3.45
CA PRO A 43 5.24 -6.20 4.07
C PRO A 43 6.71 -6.21 3.70
N VAL A 44 7.34 -7.38 3.68
CA VAL A 44 8.75 -7.53 3.29
C VAL A 44 8.94 -7.27 1.79
N ALA A 45 8.04 -7.78 0.95
CA ALA A 45 8.15 -7.57 -0.49
C ALA A 45 8.10 -6.08 -0.84
N LEU A 46 7.22 -5.31 -0.18
CA LEU A 46 7.15 -3.86 -0.36
C LEU A 46 8.39 -3.15 0.20
N ALA A 47 8.84 -3.50 1.40
CA ALA A 47 10.06 -2.92 1.98
C ALA A 47 11.28 -3.11 1.07
N MET A 48 11.42 -4.30 0.46
CA MET A 48 12.52 -4.57 -0.48
C MET A 48 12.50 -3.65 -1.71
N ASN A 49 11.32 -3.22 -2.16
CA ASN A 49 11.22 -2.25 -3.26
C ASN A 49 11.82 -0.90 -2.85
N TYR A 50 11.50 -0.41 -1.65
CA TYR A 50 12.08 0.82 -1.13
C TYR A 50 13.58 0.72 -0.88
N ILE A 51 14.04 -0.39 -0.30
CA ILE A 51 15.47 -0.67 -0.07
C ILE A 51 16.25 -0.66 -1.40
N ALA A 52 15.68 -1.23 -2.46
CA ALA A 52 16.30 -1.23 -3.79
C ALA A 52 16.49 0.19 -4.39
N HIS A 53 15.73 1.17 -3.90
CA HIS A 53 15.89 2.59 -4.26
C HIS A 53 16.76 3.37 -3.27
N GLY A 54 17.41 2.70 -2.32
CA GLY A 54 18.25 3.32 -1.30
C GLY A 54 17.46 3.97 -0.16
N CYS A 55 16.16 3.70 -0.05
CA CYS A 55 15.31 4.27 0.99
C CYS A 55 15.54 3.58 2.34
N PRO A 56 15.66 4.31 3.44
CA PRO A 56 15.67 3.72 4.77
C PRO A 56 14.32 3.09 5.11
N CYS A 57 14.37 2.05 5.95
CA CYS A 57 13.17 1.38 6.47
C CYS A 57 13.09 1.51 7.99
N VAL A 58 11.96 1.94 8.48
CA VAL A 58 11.60 1.94 9.91
C VAL A 58 10.87 0.65 10.22
N LEU A 59 11.40 -0.14 11.15
CA LEU A 59 10.84 -1.42 11.56
C LEU A 59 10.07 -1.27 12.85
N MET A 60 8.86 -1.83 12.92
CA MET A 60 8.07 -1.81 14.14
C MET A 60 7.17 -3.04 14.26
N ASN A 61 6.82 -3.39 15.48
CA ASN A 61 5.61 -4.17 15.75
C ASN A 61 4.44 -3.20 15.79
N PHE A 62 3.40 -3.44 15.01
CA PHE A 62 2.34 -2.46 14.82
C PHE A 62 1.62 -2.11 16.13
N ASP A 63 1.69 -0.84 16.47
CA ASP A 63 0.86 -0.13 17.43
C ASP A 63 0.48 1.21 16.81
N ALA A 64 -0.79 1.58 16.89
CA ALA A 64 -1.31 2.75 16.15
C ALA A 64 -0.71 4.07 16.63
N LYS A 65 -0.51 4.22 17.95
CA LYS A 65 0.10 5.41 18.53
C LYS A 65 1.58 5.50 18.20
N ILE A 66 2.31 4.39 18.37
CA ILE A 66 3.73 4.32 18.02
C ILE A 66 3.94 4.58 16.53
N ALA A 67 3.03 4.10 15.66
CA ALA A 67 3.11 4.38 14.23
C ALA A 67 3.03 5.87 13.94
N LEU A 68 2.11 6.61 14.56
CA LEU A 68 1.99 8.06 14.40
C LEU A 68 3.23 8.80 14.95
N GLU A 69 3.75 8.39 16.10
CA GLU A 69 4.98 8.93 16.68
C GLU A 69 6.19 8.72 15.76
N LEU A 70 6.31 7.52 15.15
CA LEU A 70 7.38 7.21 14.20
C LEU A 70 7.24 7.98 12.89
N ILE A 71 6.02 8.17 12.37
CA ILE A 71 5.79 8.99 11.18
C ILE A 71 6.33 10.40 11.43
N GLN A 72 5.98 11.00 12.55
CA GLN A 72 6.43 12.34 12.91
C GLN A 72 7.93 12.41 13.13
N LYS A 73 8.49 11.45 13.90
CA LYS A 73 9.90 11.46 14.31
C LYS A 73 10.86 11.14 13.17
N GLU A 74 10.59 10.06 12.45
CA GLU A 74 11.47 9.52 11.41
C GLU A 74 11.12 10.05 10.01
N LYS A 75 10.11 10.96 9.92
CA LYS A 75 9.61 11.52 8.67
C LYS A 75 9.24 10.44 7.65
N VAL A 76 8.52 9.42 8.12
CA VAL A 76 8.03 8.35 7.26
C VAL A 76 7.21 8.91 6.12
N SER A 77 7.50 8.48 4.89
CA SER A 77 6.80 8.93 3.69
C SER A 77 5.84 7.90 3.11
N ALA A 78 6.05 6.62 3.43
CA ALA A 78 5.22 5.55 2.89
C ALA A 78 5.11 4.35 3.83
N PHE A 79 3.96 3.68 3.79
CA PHE A 79 3.72 2.42 4.50
C PHE A 79 2.55 1.62 3.91
N LEU A 80 2.47 0.33 4.25
CA LEU A 80 1.31 -0.51 3.97
C LEU A 80 0.28 -0.35 5.11
N GLY A 81 -0.91 0.18 4.79
CA GLY A 81 -2.01 0.38 5.73
C GLY A 81 -3.19 -0.54 5.42
N ILE A 82 -3.32 -1.67 6.12
CA ILE A 82 -4.53 -2.49 6.01
C ILE A 82 -5.69 -1.85 6.78
N THR A 83 -6.92 -2.26 6.48
CA THR A 83 -8.16 -1.70 7.04
C THR A 83 -8.12 -1.47 8.56
N THR A 84 -7.69 -2.50 9.31
CA THR A 84 -7.63 -2.43 10.78
C THR A 84 -6.59 -1.43 11.27
N MET A 85 -5.41 -1.38 10.63
CA MET A 85 -4.36 -0.44 10.98
C MET A 85 -4.79 1.01 10.80
N LEU A 86 -5.39 1.33 9.64
CA LEU A 86 -5.87 2.69 9.38
C LEU A 86 -6.99 3.10 10.35
N ASN A 87 -7.93 2.21 10.64
CA ASN A 87 -8.98 2.49 11.62
C ASN A 87 -8.40 2.75 13.02
N TRP A 88 -7.44 1.95 13.45
CA TRP A 88 -6.81 2.14 14.76
C TRP A 88 -6.00 3.44 14.82
N MET A 89 -5.27 3.79 13.76
CA MET A 89 -4.53 5.06 13.71
C MET A 89 -5.47 6.27 13.76
N MET A 90 -6.57 6.26 12.99
CA MET A 90 -7.56 7.33 13.01
C MET A 90 -8.32 7.43 14.33
N ALA A 91 -8.36 6.36 15.14
CA ALA A 91 -9.01 6.31 16.44
C ALA A 91 -8.08 6.70 17.61
N VAL A 92 -6.80 6.99 17.36
CA VAL A 92 -5.89 7.46 18.41
C VAL A 92 -6.35 8.81 18.92
N GLU A 93 -6.48 8.95 20.23
CA GLU A 93 -6.82 10.22 20.86
C GLU A 93 -5.80 11.31 20.49
N GLY A 94 -6.27 12.44 19.98
CA GLY A 94 -5.41 13.52 19.52
C GLY A 94 -4.70 13.22 18.19
N PHE A 95 -5.24 12.34 17.36
CA PHE A 95 -4.71 12.03 16.02
C PHE A 95 -4.35 13.30 15.22
N GLU A 96 -5.19 14.33 15.32
CA GLU A 96 -5.02 15.60 14.63
C GLU A 96 -3.80 16.43 15.09
N ASN A 97 -3.20 16.06 16.22
CA ASN A 97 -2.03 16.75 16.77
C ASN A 97 -0.69 16.15 16.27
N TYR A 98 -0.72 15.02 15.58
CA TYR A 98 0.49 14.43 15.02
C TYR A 98 0.87 15.09 13.70
N ASP A 99 2.15 15.42 13.54
CA ASP A 99 2.70 15.87 12.25
C ASP A 99 2.91 14.67 11.33
N ILE A 100 1.93 14.43 10.48
CA ILE A 100 1.96 13.39 9.45
C ILE A 100 2.19 13.96 8.04
N SER A 101 2.67 15.19 7.94
CA SER A 101 2.88 15.89 6.67
C SER A 101 3.98 15.28 5.78
N SER A 102 4.85 14.44 6.35
CA SER A 102 5.85 13.69 5.60
C SER A 102 5.27 12.56 4.74
N LEU A 103 4.04 12.10 5.04
CA LEU A 103 3.40 11.04 4.28
C LEU A 103 3.14 11.46 2.84
N ARG A 104 3.60 10.66 1.91
CA ARG A 104 3.37 10.78 0.47
C ARG A 104 2.44 9.70 -0.05
N ASN A 105 2.56 8.49 0.49
CA ASN A 105 1.85 7.34 -0.03
C ASN A 105 1.45 6.34 1.06
N ILE A 106 0.20 5.92 1.03
CA ILE A 106 -0.29 4.78 1.80
C ILE A 106 -0.81 3.76 0.80
N GLN A 107 -0.16 2.61 0.71
CA GLN A 107 -0.71 1.49 -0.04
C GLN A 107 -1.62 0.67 0.85
N TYR A 108 -2.75 0.23 0.33
CA TYR A 108 -3.57 -0.80 0.95
C TYR A 108 -3.80 -1.97 -0.01
N GLY A 109 -4.11 -3.14 0.55
CA GLY A 109 -4.30 -4.34 -0.25
C GLY A 109 -4.28 -5.59 0.61
N GLY A 110 -4.17 -6.75 -0.03
CA GLY A 110 -4.19 -8.05 0.65
C GLY A 110 -5.59 -8.50 1.10
N GLY A 111 -6.59 -7.63 0.98
CA GLY A 111 -7.99 -7.87 1.30
C GLY A 111 -8.86 -6.68 0.91
N PRO A 112 -10.19 -6.85 0.88
CA PRO A 112 -11.10 -5.75 0.59
C PRO A 112 -11.08 -4.71 1.71
N MET A 113 -11.13 -3.44 1.33
CA MET A 113 -11.31 -2.32 2.27
C MET A 113 -12.69 -1.71 2.03
N PRO A 114 -13.55 -1.59 3.07
CA PRO A 114 -14.86 -0.97 2.92
C PRO A 114 -14.74 0.48 2.42
N GLU A 115 -15.65 0.87 1.55
CA GLU A 115 -15.68 2.23 0.96
C GLU A 115 -15.69 3.33 2.03
N THR A 116 -16.40 3.09 3.15
CA THR A 116 -16.43 4.02 4.29
C THR A 116 -15.06 4.26 4.89
N VAL A 117 -14.23 3.21 4.99
CA VAL A 117 -12.85 3.32 5.51
C VAL A 117 -11.94 4.01 4.51
N VAL A 118 -12.07 3.69 3.21
CA VAL A 118 -11.32 4.40 2.15
C VAL A 118 -11.61 5.90 2.21
N LYS A 119 -12.88 6.29 2.27
CA LYS A 119 -13.29 7.70 2.37
C LYS A 119 -12.78 8.38 3.63
N ALA A 120 -12.82 7.70 4.78
CA ALA A 120 -12.28 8.22 6.03
C ALA A 120 -10.76 8.41 5.95
N ALA A 121 -10.04 7.43 5.42
CA ALA A 121 -8.59 7.50 5.26
C ALA A 121 -8.16 8.63 4.31
N LEU A 122 -8.84 8.80 3.17
CA LEU A 122 -8.58 9.89 2.23
C LEU A 122 -8.80 11.29 2.81
N LYS A 123 -9.68 11.39 3.81
CA LYS A 123 -9.92 12.65 4.55
C LYS A 123 -8.88 12.87 5.65
N ALA A 124 -8.45 11.79 6.31
CA ALA A 124 -7.59 11.86 7.49
C ALA A 124 -6.10 12.00 7.13
N PHE A 125 -5.66 11.34 6.06
CA PHE A 125 -4.25 11.31 5.66
C PHE A 125 -4.00 12.23 4.45
N PRO A 126 -3.12 13.24 4.56
CA PRO A 126 -2.86 14.22 3.50
C PRO A 126 -1.90 13.68 2.43
N CYS A 127 -2.14 12.47 1.93
CA CYS A 127 -1.25 11.78 1.02
C CYS A 127 -2.00 10.99 -0.06
N THR A 128 -1.26 10.44 -1.01
CA THR A 128 -1.79 9.48 -1.99
C THR A 128 -2.20 8.21 -1.28
N ILE A 129 -3.40 7.72 -1.57
CA ILE A 129 -3.85 6.38 -1.18
C ILE A 129 -4.00 5.56 -2.44
N ILE A 130 -3.35 4.39 -2.47
CA ILE A 130 -3.34 3.51 -3.63
C ILE A 130 -3.68 2.09 -3.19
N GLN A 131 -4.53 1.40 -3.95
CA GLN A 131 -4.77 -0.02 -3.73
C GLN A 131 -3.83 -0.84 -4.60
N GLY A 132 -3.23 -1.88 -4.02
CA GLY A 132 -2.53 -2.92 -4.75
C GLY A 132 -3.25 -4.26 -4.63
N TYR A 133 -3.50 -4.91 -5.76
CA TYR A 133 -3.97 -6.29 -5.79
C TYR A 133 -2.91 -7.19 -6.41
N GLY A 134 -2.70 -8.33 -5.77
CA GLY A 134 -1.72 -9.31 -6.22
C GLY A 134 -1.86 -10.65 -5.52
N GLN A 135 -0.97 -11.54 -5.88
CA GLN A 135 -0.85 -12.87 -5.28
C GLN A 135 0.61 -13.31 -5.34
N THR A 136 0.96 -14.36 -4.59
CA THR A 136 2.35 -14.83 -4.52
C THR A 136 2.92 -15.13 -5.91
N GLU A 137 2.13 -15.68 -6.80
CA GLU A 137 2.55 -16.09 -8.15
C GLU A 137 2.83 -14.93 -9.12
N GLY A 138 2.29 -13.75 -8.86
CA GLY A 138 2.37 -12.60 -9.78
C GLY A 138 2.82 -11.29 -9.14
N MET A 139 3.16 -11.28 -7.85
CA MET A 139 3.45 -10.07 -7.07
C MET A 139 2.24 -9.10 -7.11
N THR A 140 2.46 -7.79 -7.07
CA THR A 140 1.40 -6.81 -7.24
C THR A 140 1.14 -6.59 -8.73
N MET A 141 -0.06 -6.96 -9.17
CA MET A 141 -0.41 -7.01 -10.60
C MET A 141 -1.27 -5.84 -11.05
N THR A 142 -2.17 -5.35 -10.18
CA THR A 142 -3.05 -4.21 -10.51
C THR A 142 -3.03 -3.17 -9.42
N PHE A 143 -3.36 -1.93 -9.82
CA PHE A 143 -3.42 -0.80 -8.91
C PHE A 143 -4.68 0.04 -9.18
N LEU A 144 -5.38 0.42 -8.10
CA LEU A 144 -6.37 1.48 -8.14
C LEU A 144 -5.64 2.77 -7.74
N SER A 145 -5.56 3.71 -8.67
CA SER A 145 -4.76 4.93 -8.51
C SER A 145 -5.43 5.95 -7.60
N GLN A 146 -4.68 6.97 -7.20
CA GLN A 146 -5.25 8.12 -6.48
C GLN A 146 -6.32 8.81 -7.31
N GLU A 147 -6.12 8.96 -8.59
CA GLU A 147 -7.08 9.59 -9.51
C GLU A 147 -8.40 8.79 -9.53
N ASP A 148 -8.33 7.46 -9.57
CA ASP A 148 -9.52 6.60 -9.49
C ASP A 148 -10.27 6.77 -8.16
N HIS A 149 -9.55 6.91 -7.05
CA HIS A 149 -10.15 7.21 -5.74
C HIS A 149 -10.84 8.58 -5.73
N GLN A 150 -10.21 9.61 -6.29
CA GLN A 150 -10.76 10.95 -6.36
C GLN A 150 -12.04 10.99 -7.21
N TYR A 151 -12.05 10.37 -8.39
CA TYR A 151 -13.25 10.25 -9.22
C TYR A 151 -14.40 9.58 -8.44
N ALA A 152 -14.11 8.48 -7.76
CA ALA A 152 -15.12 7.74 -7.03
C ALA A 152 -15.70 8.52 -5.83
N ILE A 153 -14.88 9.32 -5.14
CA ILE A 153 -15.35 10.15 -4.01
C ILE A 153 -16.22 11.30 -4.51
N ASN A 154 -15.88 11.89 -5.65
CA ASN A 154 -16.63 12.97 -6.25
C ASN A 154 -17.96 12.51 -6.88
N GLY A 155 -18.31 11.22 -6.75
CA GLY A 155 -19.54 10.63 -7.27
C GLY A 155 -19.44 10.21 -8.74
N GLU A 156 -18.28 10.40 -9.35
CA GLU A 156 -17.99 9.90 -10.70
C GLU A 156 -17.43 8.49 -10.56
N ARG A 157 -18.08 7.48 -11.15
CA ARG A 157 -17.59 6.09 -11.16
C ARG A 157 -17.33 5.53 -9.75
N ALA A 158 -18.29 5.71 -8.83
CA ALA A 158 -18.19 5.26 -7.44
C ALA A 158 -17.90 3.74 -7.32
N GLU A 159 -18.32 2.95 -8.31
CA GLU A 159 -18.06 1.53 -8.42
C GLU A 159 -16.57 1.16 -8.42
N ARG A 160 -15.67 2.10 -8.78
CA ARG A 160 -14.22 1.86 -8.81
C ARG A 160 -13.65 1.55 -7.43
N LEU A 161 -14.24 2.05 -6.34
CA LEU A 161 -13.79 1.72 -4.99
C LEU A 161 -13.92 0.23 -4.65
N ASN A 162 -14.72 -0.51 -5.40
CA ASN A 162 -14.88 -1.95 -5.26
C ASN A 162 -14.05 -2.74 -6.29
N ALA A 163 -13.25 -2.06 -7.11
CA ALA A 163 -12.42 -2.67 -8.13
C ALA A 163 -10.99 -2.89 -7.62
N CYS A 164 -10.27 -3.82 -8.26
CA CYS A 164 -8.84 -4.04 -8.03
C CYS A 164 -7.94 -3.10 -8.86
N GLY A 165 -8.52 -2.11 -9.53
CA GLY A 165 -7.80 -1.16 -10.35
C GLY A 165 -7.46 -1.66 -11.76
N ARG A 166 -6.38 -1.14 -12.31
CA ARG A 166 -5.90 -1.44 -13.65
C ARG A 166 -4.59 -2.20 -13.59
N GLU A 167 -4.26 -2.89 -14.68
CA GLU A 167 -2.96 -3.57 -14.82
C GLU A 167 -1.78 -2.63 -14.52
N GLY A 168 -0.77 -3.17 -13.86
CA GLY A 168 0.48 -2.46 -13.61
C GLY A 168 1.29 -2.25 -14.90
N PHE A 169 2.31 -1.42 -14.81
CA PHE A 169 3.09 -0.94 -15.96
C PHE A 169 3.65 -2.07 -16.86
N VAL A 170 4.06 -3.20 -16.26
CA VAL A 170 4.60 -4.35 -16.99
C VAL A 170 3.70 -5.59 -16.93
N THR A 171 2.48 -5.45 -16.43
CA THR A 171 1.52 -6.55 -16.30
C THR A 171 0.46 -6.46 -17.38
N ARG A 172 0.01 -7.61 -17.87
CA ARG A 172 -1.17 -7.70 -18.72
C ARG A 172 -2.19 -8.61 -18.05
N ILE A 173 -3.41 -8.11 -17.89
CA ILE A 173 -4.53 -8.82 -17.28
C ILE A 173 -5.57 -9.09 -18.34
N ARG A 174 -6.06 -10.32 -18.35
CA ARG A 174 -7.18 -10.72 -19.20
C ARG A 174 -8.22 -11.45 -18.35
N VAL A 175 -9.45 -10.95 -18.37
CA VAL A 175 -10.59 -11.66 -17.82
C VAL A 175 -11.08 -12.64 -18.87
N VAL A 176 -11.27 -13.89 -18.49
CA VAL A 176 -11.71 -14.95 -19.37
C VAL A 176 -12.86 -15.70 -18.70
N ASP A 177 -13.80 -16.18 -19.51
CA ASP A 177 -14.83 -17.13 -19.04
C ASP A 177 -14.17 -18.48 -18.78
N THR A 178 -14.63 -19.20 -17.75
CA THR A 178 -14.14 -20.54 -17.36
C THR A 178 -14.91 -21.63 -18.08
#